data_b2a67cf7fc4de3f10c8fda15bfb6c9dc
#
_entry.id   b2a67cf7fc4de3f10c8fda15bfb6c9dc
#
_cell.length_a   1.000
_cell.length_b   1.000
_cell.length_c   1.000
_cell.angle_alpha   90.00
_cell.angle_beta   90.00
_cell.angle_gamma   90.00
#
_symmetry.space_group_name_H-M   'P 1'
#
loop_
_entity.id
_entity.type
_entity.pdbx_description
1 polymer ?
#
loop_
_entity_poly.entity_id
_entity_poly.type
_entity_poly.pdbx_seq_one_letter_code
_entity_poly.pdbx_strand_id
1 'polypeptide(L)'
;MPAKRLGFSGKSVSLLLTDDENEAMSIAKQLNEDNNERKEIEKNILMKIDEMVKANPHITNDRVLVIDGEGWHQGVIGIVAAKVKDFFGKPTVIISRDGEEAKGSGRSVEGFSLCDAVFACSDLLTHCGGHPMAAGLSLKSKNIELFRQRINEYALKQENMPFNACNIDCRLNPALISVQLVEPLAYLAPYGAGNPTPLVGLYKMTLSQITPLSQNKHLRLQFKRNNSTVSVMNFFTSQQEFPYKVGDVLDLAVTLDINEFNGQRNVSIILKEIKPSVLDTKDFLQSQRNYEDFKLGLNLTNAQITDLLPTREDFAILYVFLRKSGGYAYPIETLVHKLDYKLSIGKIRIILDAMSELSLIEMIE
;
A
#
# COMPACT_ATOMS: atom_id res chain seq x y z
N MET A 1 8.49 -6.27 -17.87
CA MET A 1 7.94 -6.71 -19.16
C MET A 1 6.94 -7.84 -18.91
N PRO A 2 5.65 -7.68 -19.28
CA PRO A 2 4.60 -8.70 -19.03
C PRO A 2 4.91 -10.07 -19.64
N ALA A 3 5.35 -10.09 -20.89
CA ALA A 3 5.65 -11.32 -21.62
C ALA A 3 6.73 -12.22 -20.97
N LYS A 4 7.73 -11.65 -20.28
CA LYS A 4 8.75 -12.43 -19.57
C LYS A 4 8.16 -13.25 -18.42
N ARG A 5 7.07 -12.77 -17.81
CA ARG A 5 6.44 -13.39 -16.64
C ARG A 5 5.56 -14.58 -16.97
N LEU A 6 5.07 -14.64 -18.22
CA LEU A 6 4.33 -15.80 -18.77
C LEU A 6 5.20 -16.69 -19.67
N GLY A 7 6.53 -16.47 -19.69
CA GLY A 7 7.46 -17.33 -20.45
C GLY A 7 7.84 -16.82 -21.84
N PHE A 8 7.33 -15.68 -22.30
CA PHE A 8 7.52 -15.17 -23.67
C PHE A 8 8.49 -13.99 -23.78
N SER A 9 9.70 -14.12 -23.24
CA SER A 9 10.66 -13.00 -23.15
C SER A 9 11.16 -12.46 -24.49
N GLY A 10 11.15 -13.27 -25.57
CA GLY A 10 11.64 -12.86 -26.90
C GLY A 10 10.75 -11.83 -27.61
N LYS A 11 9.41 -11.94 -27.49
CA LYS A 11 8.47 -11.07 -28.21
C LYS A 11 8.69 -9.58 -27.98
N SER A 12 8.99 -9.16 -26.73
CA SER A 12 9.22 -7.75 -26.43
C SER A 12 10.48 -7.21 -27.08
N VAL A 13 11.50 -8.03 -27.25
CA VAL A 13 12.75 -7.66 -27.94
C VAL A 13 12.49 -7.58 -29.45
N SER A 14 11.78 -8.56 -30.00
CA SER A 14 11.39 -8.54 -31.42
C SER A 14 10.60 -7.30 -31.78
N LEU A 15 9.63 -6.89 -30.94
CA LEU A 15 8.86 -5.66 -31.16
C LEU A 15 9.74 -4.40 -31.24
N LEU A 16 10.80 -4.35 -30.45
CA LEU A 16 11.73 -3.19 -30.44
C LEU A 16 12.75 -3.19 -31.57
N LEU A 17 12.94 -4.34 -32.22
CA LEU A 17 13.97 -4.54 -33.25
C LEU A 17 13.41 -4.66 -34.66
N THR A 18 12.10 -4.91 -34.83
CA THR A 18 11.51 -5.06 -36.17
C THR A 18 11.28 -3.69 -36.82
N ASP A 19 11.60 -3.59 -38.12
CA ASP A 19 11.28 -2.46 -38.97
C ASP A 19 9.98 -2.67 -39.76
N ASP A 20 9.36 -3.86 -39.67
CA ASP A 20 8.10 -4.20 -40.35
C ASP A 20 6.90 -3.78 -39.47
N GLU A 21 6.10 -2.83 -39.98
CA GLU A 21 4.93 -2.30 -39.27
C GLU A 21 3.88 -3.38 -39.00
N ASN A 22 3.65 -4.32 -39.95
CA ASN A 22 2.67 -5.39 -39.79
C ASN A 22 3.14 -6.40 -38.72
N GLU A 23 4.42 -6.75 -38.71
CA GLU A 23 5.00 -7.58 -37.67
C GLU A 23 4.93 -6.88 -36.32
N ALA A 24 5.31 -5.61 -36.24
CA ALA A 24 5.22 -4.81 -35.01
C ALA A 24 3.79 -4.78 -34.45
N MET A 25 2.78 -4.53 -35.31
CA MET A 25 1.37 -4.53 -34.91
C MET A 25 0.91 -5.89 -34.41
N SER A 26 1.29 -6.97 -35.07
CA SER A 26 0.99 -8.35 -34.68
C SER A 26 1.57 -8.68 -33.29
N ILE A 27 2.85 -8.37 -33.08
CA ILE A 27 3.53 -8.59 -31.79
C ILE A 27 2.93 -7.74 -30.69
N ALA A 28 2.62 -6.47 -30.96
CA ALA A 28 1.99 -5.57 -30.00
C ALA A 28 0.64 -6.09 -29.52
N LYS A 29 -0.18 -6.62 -30.45
CA LYS A 29 -1.49 -7.24 -30.13
C LYS A 29 -1.30 -8.46 -29.21
N GLN A 30 -0.38 -9.37 -29.55
CA GLN A 30 -0.07 -10.54 -28.73
C GLN A 30 0.42 -10.14 -27.32
N LEU A 31 1.32 -9.12 -27.22
CA LEU A 31 1.79 -8.62 -25.93
C LEU A 31 0.68 -8.03 -25.09
N ASN A 32 -0.31 -7.39 -25.72
CA ASN A 32 -1.48 -6.88 -25.02
C ASN A 32 -2.39 -7.99 -24.51
N GLU A 33 -2.60 -9.05 -25.31
CA GLU A 33 -3.34 -10.25 -24.91
C GLU A 33 -2.63 -10.93 -23.72
N ASP A 34 -1.32 -11.20 -23.83
CA ASP A 34 -0.50 -11.76 -22.74
C ASP A 34 -0.57 -10.91 -21.46
N ASN A 35 -0.61 -9.57 -21.60
CA ASN A 35 -0.73 -8.67 -20.44
C ASN A 35 -2.13 -8.70 -19.80
N ASN A 36 -3.17 -8.87 -20.60
CA ASN A 36 -4.54 -9.02 -20.09
C ASN A 36 -4.71 -10.35 -19.35
N GLU A 37 -4.20 -11.44 -19.91
CA GLU A 37 -4.16 -12.74 -19.23
C GLU A 37 -3.42 -12.65 -17.89
N ARG A 38 -2.24 -12.03 -17.87
CA ARG A 38 -1.49 -11.79 -16.63
C ARG A 38 -2.32 -11.02 -15.59
N LYS A 39 -3.06 -9.99 -16.02
CA LYS A 39 -3.91 -9.19 -15.12
C LYS A 39 -5.05 -10.01 -14.53
N GLU A 40 -5.65 -10.90 -15.33
CA GLU A 40 -6.70 -11.80 -14.86
C GLU A 40 -6.16 -12.82 -13.84
N ILE A 41 -4.99 -13.43 -14.11
CA ILE A 41 -4.33 -14.34 -13.16
C ILE A 41 -4.03 -13.60 -11.84
N GLU A 42 -3.47 -12.39 -11.93
CA GLU A 42 -3.17 -11.54 -10.78
C GLU A 42 -4.44 -11.23 -9.94
N LYS A 43 -5.52 -10.82 -10.61
CA LYS A 43 -6.81 -10.54 -9.98
C LYS A 43 -7.37 -11.76 -9.26
N ASN A 44 -7.33 -12.92 -9.91
CA ASN A 44 -7.84 -14.17 -9.32
C ASN A 44 -7.04 -14.60 -8.07
N ILE A 45 -5.71 -14.40 -8.07
CA ILE A 45 -4.90 -14.68 -6.88
C ILE A 45 -5.25 -13.70 -5.75
N LEU A 46 -5.37 -12.41 -6.06
CA LEU A 46 -5.74 -11.40 -5.05
C LEU A 46 -7.12 -11.65 -4.44
N MET A 47 -8.11 -12.07 -5.24
CA MET A 47 -9.43 -12.45 -4.73
C MET A 47 -9.34 -13.63 -3.76
N LYS A 48 -8.55 -14.67 -4.08
CA LYS A 48 -8.34 -15.81 -3.18
C LYS A 48 -7.64 -15.39 -1.88
N ILE A 49 -6.67 -14.49 -1.95
CA ILE A 49 -5.98 -13.96 -0.77
C ILE A 49 -7.00 -13.19 0.11
N ASP A 50 -7.83 -12.36 -0.48
CA ASP A 50 -8.90 -11.64 0.21
C ASP A 50 -9.87 -12.60 0.93
N GLU A 51 -10.32 -13.66 0.24
CA GLU A 51 -11.14 -14.72 0.85
C GLU A 51 -10.43 -15.42 2.02
N MET A 52 -9.11 -15.69 1.90
CA MET A 52 -8.32 -16.31 2.97
C MET A 52 -8.18 -15.38 4.19
N VAL A 53 -7.95 -14.10 3.96
CA VAL A 53 -7.86 -13.10 5.03
C VAL A 53 -9.21 -12.94 5.72
N LYS A 54 -10.32 -12.90 4.99
CA LYS A 54 -11.67 -12.86 5.55
C LYS A 54 -11.99 -14.10 6.39
N ALA A 55 -11.58 -15.27 5.92
CA ALA A 55 -11.79 -16.52 6.65
C ALA A 55 -10.89 -16.63 7.91
N ASN A 56 -9.72 -16.03 7.88
CA ASN A 56 -8.76 -16.02 8.99
C ASN A 56 -8.02 -14.67 9.10
N PRO A 57 -8.63 -13.65 9.72
CA PRO A 57 -8.02 -12.33 9.88
C PRO A 57 -6.70 -12.33 10.66
N HIS A 58 -6.42 -13.38 11.44
CA HIS A 58 -5.16 -13.49 12.20
C HIS A 58 -3.91 -13.54 11.31
N ILE A 59 -4.05 -13.91 10.03
CA ILE A 59 -2.94 -13.87 9.05
C ILE A 59 -2.33 -12.47 8.97
N THR A 60 -3.14 -11.42 9.12
CA THR A 60 -2.68 -10.03 9.03
C THR A 60 -1.97 -9.52 10.28
N ASN A 61 -2.00 -10.27 11.39
CA ASN A 61 -1.31 -9.89 12.63
C ASN A 61 0.20 -10.11 12.54
N ASP A 62 0.65 -11.04 11.69
CA ASP A 62 2.06 -11.34 11.49
C ASP A 62 2.87 -10.12 11.05
N ARG A 63 4.14 -10.02 11.49
CA ARG A 63 5.07 -8.97 11.06
C ARG A 63 5.54 -9.16 9.62
N VAL A 64 5.64 -10.41 9.17
CA VAL A 64 5.90 -10.80 7.77
C VAL A 64 4.73 -11.66 7.30
N LEU A 65 3.97 -11.17 6.33
CA LEU A 65 2.85 -11.91 5.78
C LEU A 65 3.37 -13.05 4.89
N VAL A 66 3.03 -14.28 5.24
CA VAL A 66 3.36 -15.47 4.43
C VAL A 66 2.06 -16.11 4.01
N ILE A 67 1.72 -16.01 2.73
CA ILE A 67 0.45 -16.50 2.18
C ILE A 67 0.76 -17.49 1.06
N ASP A 68 0.14 -18.67 1.12
CA ASP A 68 0.37 -19.73 0.14
C ASP A 68 -0.91 -20.20 -0.51
N GLY A 69 -0.80 -20.66 -1.74
CA GLY A 69 -1.93 -21.24 -2.47
C GLY A 69 -1.49 -22.23 -3.54
N GLU A 70 -2.40 -23.11 -3.89
CA GLU A 70 -2.17 -24.18 -4.86
C GLU A 70 -2.22 -23.65 -6.29
N GLY A 71 -1.23 -24.01 -7.12
CA GLY A 71 -1.22 -23.75 -8.55
C GLY A 71 -1.13 -22.28 -8.95
N TRP A 72 -0.70 -21.37 -8.05
CA TRP A 72 -0.53 -19.96 -8.40
C TRP A 72 0.62 -19.76 -9.37
N HIS A 73 0.41 -18.97 -10.40
CA HIS A 73 1.40 -18.79 -11.46
C HIS A 73 2.69 -18.12 -10.94
N GLN A 74 3.81 -18.84 -10.96
CA GLN A 74 5.11 -18.42 -10.38
C GLN A 74 5.63 -17.08 -10.94
N GLY A 75 5.34 -16.75 -12.20
CA GLY A 75 5.71 -15.46 -12.81
C GLY A 75 4.86 -14.28 -12.33
N VAL A 76 3.74 -14.53 -11.64
CA VAL A 76 2.78 -13.51 -11.20
C VAL A 76 2.85 -13.27 -9.69
N ILE A 77 3.18 -14.28 -8.87
CA ILE A 77 3.21 -14.15 -7.40
C ILE A 77 4.07 -13.00 -6.90
N GLY A 78 5.14 -12.63 -7.61
CA GLY A 78 5.97 -11.48 -7.23
C GLY A 78 5.30 -10.11 -7.42
N ILE A 79 4.31 -10.00 -8.33
CA ILE A 79 3.48 -8.79 -8.47
C ILE A 79 2.42 -8.78 -7.37
N VAL A 80 1.83 -9.94 -7.11
CA VAL A 80 0.86 -10.12 -6.01
C VAL A 80 1.51 -9.76 -4.68
N ALA A 81 2.74 -10.26 -4.40
CA ALA A 81 3.48 -9.90 -3.20
C ALA A 81 3.70 -8.39 -3.05
N ALA A 82 3.98 -7.68 -4.16
CA ALA A 82 4.11 -6.22 -4.14
C ALA A 82 2.79 -5.54 -3.77
N LYS A 83 1.67 -5.96 -4.36
CA LYS A 83 0.35 -5.37 -4.06
C LYS A 83 -0.12 -5.64 -2.64
N VAL A 84 0.05 -6.88 -2.16
CA VAL A 84 -0.29 -7.25 -0.77
C VAL A 84 0.58 -6.48 0.21
N LYS A 85 1.89 -6.35 -0.06
CA LYS A 85 2.81 -5.52 0.72
C LYS A 85 2.37 -4.04 0.74
N ASP A 86 1.98 -3.47 -0.40
CA ASP A 86 1.53 -2.08 -0.49
C ASP A 86 0.21 -1.86 0.27
N PHE A 87 -0.70 -2.83 0.24
CA PHE A 87 -1.98 -2.77 0.92
C PHE A 87 -1.85 -2.86 2.45
N PHE A 88 -1.09 -3.86 2.96
CA PHE A 88 -0.93 -4.08 4.40
C PHE A 88 0.24 -3.28 5.02
N GLY A 89 1.11 -2.67 4.22
CA GLY A 89 2.30 -1.97 4.71
C GLY A 89 3.34 -2.91 5.36
N LYS A 90 3.29 -4.22 5.10
CA LYS A 90 4.12 -5.25 5.74
C LYS A 90 4.95 -6.04 4.73
N PRO A 91 6.16 -6.48 5.09
CA PRO A 91 6.91 -7.44 4.27
C PRO A 91 6.02 -8.65 3.97
N THR A 92 6.00 -9.08 2.71
CA THR A 92 5.07 -10.12 2.26
C THR A 92 5.78 -11.14 1.38
N VAL A 93 5.52 -12.42 1.64
CA VAL A 93 5.95 -13.57 0.84
C VAL A 93 4.72 -14.31 0.33
N ILE A 94 4.58 -14.41 -0.98
CA ILE A 94 3.53 -15.20 -1.62
C ILE A 94 4.15 -16.48 -2.16
N ILE A 95 3.56 -17.62 -1.80
CA ILE A 95 4.06 -18.95 -2.12
C ILE A 95 3.06 -19.67 -3.01
N SER A 96 3.54 -20.20 -4.14
CA SER A 96 2.80 -21.12 -4.99
C SER A 96 3.20 -22.55 -4.65
N ARG A 97 2.24 -23.38 -4.28
CA ARG A 97 2.42 -24.83 -4.11
C ARG A 97 2.17 -25.55 -5.44
N ASP A 98 2.98 -26.56 -5.70
CA ASP A 98 2.84 -27.50 -6.82
C ASP A 98 3.16 -28.91 -6.28
N GLY A 99 2.17 -29.55 -5.70
CA GLY A 99 2.31 -30.82 -5.00
C GLY A 99 3.27 -30.71 -3.79
N GLU A 100 4.38 -31.47 -3.82
CA GLU A 100 5.37 -31.48 -2.74
C GLU A 100 6.32 -30.28 -2.76
N GLU A 101 6.44 -29.61 -3.89
CA GLU A 101 7.34 -28.46 -4.08
C GLU A 101 6.56 -27.15 -3.98
N ALA A 102 7.25 -26.11 -3.49
CA ALA A 102 6.68 -24.79 -3.43
C ALA A 102 7.74 -23.73 -3.79
N LYS A 103 7.28 -22.67 -4.47
CA LYS A 103 8.11 -21.51 -4.81
C LYS A 103 7.49 -20.23 -4.30
N GLY A 104 8.30 -19.42 -3.66
CA GLY A 104 7.89 -18.14 -3.08
C GLY A 104 8.57 -16.95 -3.73
N SER A 105 7.86 -15.84 -3.73
CA SER A 105 8.40 -14.52 -4.07
C SER A 105 7.98 -13.51 -3.03
N GLY A 106 8.96 -12.84 -2.44
CA GLY A 106 8.72 -11.85 -1.39
C GLY A 106 9.04 -10.43 -1.82
N ARG A 107 8.38 -9.49 -1.15
CA ARG A 107 8.61 -8.04 -1.25
C ARG A 107 8.66 -7.45 0.14
N SER A 108 9.55 -6.49 0.35
CA SER A 108 9.75 -5.84 1.64
C SER A 108 9.35 -4.37 1.64
N VAL A 109 9.27 -3.82 2.84
CA VAL A 109 9.18 -2.39 3.12
C VAL A 109 10.57 -1.84 3.43
N GLU A 110 10.76 -0.54 3.23
CA GLU A 110 12.03 0.12 3.54
C GLU A 110 12.38 -0.05 5.04
N GLY A 111 13.63 -0.41 5.32
CA GLY A 111 14.11 -0.64 6.69
C GLY A 111 13.99 -2.09 7.19
N PHE A 112 13.37 -3.02 6.44
CA PHE A 112 13.37 -4.44 6.77
C PHE A 112 14.04 -5.25 5.65
N SER A 113 15.14 -5.94 5.97
CA SER A 113 15.82 -6.82 5.01
C SER A 113 15.12 -8.18 4.93
N LEU A 114 14.27 -8.34 3.91
CA LEU A 114 13.61 -9.62 3.67
C LEU A 114 14.60 -10.73 3.26
N CYS A 115 15.69 -10.35 2.61
CA CYS A 115 16.74 -11.28 2.21
C CYS A 115 17.37 -11.94 3.45
N ASP A 116 17.74 -11.14 4.47
CA ASP A 116 18.34 -11.67 5.71
C ASP A 116 17.34 -12.53 6.50
N ALA A 117 16.05 -12.10 6.52
CA ALA A 117 14.99 -12.87 7.15
C ALA A 117 14.80 -14.25 6.49
N VAL A 118 14.84 -14.30 5.15
CA VAL A 118 14.77 -15.56 4.38
C VAL A 118 16.03 -16.40 4.59
N PHE A 119 17.22 -15.80 4.61
CA PHE A 119 18.47 -16.53 4.89
C PHE A 119 18.50 -17.13 6.30
N ALA A 120 17.89 -16.47 7.29
CA ALA A 120 17.75 -17.02 8.64
C ALA A 120 16.91 -18.30 8.70
N CYS A 121 16.17 -18.60 7.63
CA CYS A 121 15.36 -19.81 7.46
C CYS A 121 15.96 -20.80 6.45
N SER A 122 17.23 -20.62 6.05
CA SER A 122 17.85 -21.37 4.92
C SER A 122 17.83 -22.89 5.06
N ASP A 123 17.83 -23.42 6.28
CA ASP A 123 17.73 -24.86 6.57
C ASP A 123 16.37 -25.47 6.18
N LEU A 124 15.33 -24.67 6.04
CA LEU A 124 13.99 -25.09 5.56
C LEU A 124 13.83 -24.99 4.05
N LEU A 125 14.75 -24.32 3.38
CA LEU A 125 14.67 -23.95 1.98
C LEU A 125 15.55 -24.85 1.12
N THR A 126 15.08 -25.17 -0.09
CA THR A 126 15.89 -25.85 -1.12
C THR A 126 16.69 -24.83 -1.95
N HIS A 127 16.18 -23.62 -2.04
CA HIS A 127 16.85 -22.49 -2.73
C HIS A 127 16.35 -21.16 -2.17
N CYS A 128 17.26 -20.19 -2.03
CA CYS A 128 16.88 -18.81 -1.68
C CYS A 128 17.88 -17.82 -2.26
N GLY A 129 17.42 -16.60 -2.50
CA GLY A 129 18.25 -15.51 -2.98
C GLY A 129 17.46 -14.22 -3.15
N GLY A 130 18.16 -13.10 -3.24
CA GLY A 130 17.50 -11.82 -3.42
C GLY A 130 18.31 -10.63 -2.96
N HIS A 131 17.60 -9.56 -2.68
CA HIS A 131 18.09 -8.29 -2.15
C HIS A 131 17.22 -7.86 -0.97
N PRO A 132 17.62 -6.88 -0.16
CA PRO A 132 16.83 -6.46 1.01
C PRO A 132 15.34 -6.24 0.72
N MET A 133 15.00 -5.65 -0.44
CA MET A 133 13.62 -5.33 -0.82
C MET A 133 12.85 -6.44 -1.53
N ALA A 134 13.52 -7.53 -1.95
CA ALA A 134 12.85 -8.62 -2.69
C ALA A 134 13.64 -9.93 -2.56
N ALA A 135 12.97 -11.01 -2.23
CA ALA A 135 13.56 -12.32 -2.12
C ALA A 135 12.75 -13.37 -2.91
N GLY A 136 13.48 -14.35 -3.48
CA GLY A 136 12.92 -15.56 -4.06
C GLY A 136 13.32 -16.76 -3.24
N LEU A 137 12.45 -17.75 -3.13
CA LEU A 137 12.74 -18.97 -2.37
C LEU A 137 12.02 -20.18 -2.98
N SER A 138 12.56 -21.36 -2.67
CA SER A 138 11.92 -22.65 -2.95
C SER A 138 12.03 -23.52 -1.71
N LEU A 139 10.99 -24.28 -1.41
CA LEU A 139 10.93 -25.17 -0.25
C LEU A 139 9.99 -26.34 -0.52
N LYS A 140 10.03 -27.34 0.35
CA LYS A 140 9.00 -28.38 0.38
C LYS A 140 7.69 -27.83 0.93
N SER A 141 6.55 -28.20 0.35
CA SER A 141 5.22 -27.71 0.78
C SER A 141 4.96 -27.96 2.28
N LYS A 142 5.42 -29.07 2.83
CA LYS A 142 5.33 -29.41 4.25
C LYS A 142 6.08 -28.46 5.19
N ASN A 143 7.04 -27.70 4.68
CA ASN A 143 7.86 -26.78 5.47
C ASN A 143 7.27 -25.36 5.53
N ILE A 144 6.18 -25.06 4.79
CA ILE A 144 5.63 -23.69 4.68
C ILE A 144 5.23 -23.15 6.06
N GLU A 145 4.55 -23.96 6.86
CA GLU A 145 4.11 -23.51 8.19
C GLU A 145 5.27 -23.21 9.13
N LEU A 146 6.28 -24.08 9.13
CA LEU A 146 7.49 -23.86 9.93
C LEU A 146 8.28 -22.64 9.42
N PHE A 147 8.31 -22.41 8.11
CA PHE A 147 8.90 -21.21 7.52
C PHE A 147 8.16 -19.95 7.97
N ARG A 148 6.79 -19.95 7.95
CA ARG A 148 5.96 -18.83 8.44
C ARG A 148 6.27 -18.47 9.88
N GLN A 149 6.34 -19.47 10.75
CA GLN A 149 6.68 -19.27 12.17
C GLN A 149 8.08 -18.69 12.33
N ARG A 150 9.09 -19.28 11.70
CA ARG A 150 10.49 -18.88 11.89
C ARG A 150 10.81 -17.51 11.31
N ILE A 151 10.26 -17.14 10.16
CA ILE A 151 10.49 -15.80 9.59
C ILE A 151 9.85 -14.73 10.48
N ASN A 152 8.72 -15.04 11.12
CA ASN A 152 8.09 -14.14 12.08
C ASN A 152 8.85 -14.07 13.40
N GLU A 153 9.40 -15.17 13.90
CA GLU A 153 10.32 -15.15 15.04
C GLU A 153 11.57 -14.28 14.78
N TYR A 154 12.10 -14.32 13.55
CA TYR A 154 13.16 -13.42 13.13
C TYR A 154 12.71 -11.96 13.16
N ALA A 155 11.54 -11.68 12.61
CA ALA A 155 10.97 -10.33 12.58
C ALA A 155 10.66 -9.80 14.00
N LEU A 156 10.26 -10.65 14.93
CA LEU A 156 10.02 -10.27 16.33
C LEU A 156 11.28 -9.82 17.06
N LYS A 157 12.46 -10.30 16.67
CA LYS A 157 13.75 -9.86 17.23
C LYS A 157 14.18 -8.48 16.75
N GLN A 158 13.51 -7.93 15.71
CA GLN A 158 13.75 -6.57 15.27
C GLN A 158 12.99 -5.61 16.19
N GLU A 159 13.71 -4.81 16.98
CA GLU A 159 13.11 -3.87 17.95
C GLU A 159 12.14 -2.88 17.29
N ASN A 160 12.42 -2.49 16.05
CA ASN A 160 11.65 -1.52 15.31
C ASN A 160 11.32 -2.04 13.90
N MET A 161 10.12 -2.64 13.74
CA MET A 161 9.60 -2.85 12.39
C MET A 161 9.33 -1.49 11.74
N PRO A 162 9.81 -1.28 10.53
CA PRO A 162 9.60 -0.02 9.84
C PRO A 162 8.11 0.13 9.47
N PHE A 163 7.62 1.35 9.59
CA PHE A 163 6.36 1.74 8.94
C PHE A 163 6.63 2.09 7.48
N ASN A 164 5.63 1.92 6.64
CA ASN A 164 5.67 2.43 5.27
C ASN A 164 5.65 3.97 5.33
N ALA A 165 6.82 4.57 5.37
CA ALA A 165 6.98 6.01 5.53
C ALA A 165 7.04 6.70 4.17
N CYS A 166 6.26 7.77 4.02
CA CYS A 166 6.34 8.65 2.87
C CYS A 166 7.36 9.75 3.15
N ASN A 167 8.55 9.63 2.59
CA ASN A 167 9.64 10.60 2.75
C ASN A 167 9.42 11.80 1.84
N ILE A 168 9.26 12.98 2.42
CA ILE A 168 9.10 14.25 1.70
C ILE A 168 10.46 14.88 1.49
N ASP A 169 10.86 15.09 0.22
CA ASP A 169 12.14 15.72 -0.13
C ASP A 169 12.17 17.20 0.21
N CYS A 170 11.07 17.92 -0.03
CA CYS A 170 10.99 19.33 0.32
C CYS A 170 9.56 19.80 0.62
N ARG A 171 9.46 20.87 1.39
CA ARG A 171 8.20 21.61 1.60
C ARG A 171 8.10 22.72 0.55
N LEU A 172 6.94 22.83 -0.09
CA LEU A 172 6.73 23.86 -1.10
C LEU A 172 5.52 24.75 -0.74
N ASN A 173 5.69 26.04 -0.97
CA ASN A 173 4.56 26.96 -0.94
C ASN A 173 3.77 26.81 -2.24
N PRO A 174 2.45 26.48 -2.19
CA PRO A 174 1.65 26.31 -3.40
C PRO A 174 1.63 27.52 -4.33
N ALA A 175 1.85 28.74 -3.82
CA ALA A 175 1.95 29.95 -4.62
C ALA A 175 3.14 30.00 -5.58
N LEU A 176 4.18 29.21 -5.32
CA LEU A 176 5.40 29.15 -6.14
C LEU A 176 5.32 28.11 -7.27
N ILE A 177 4.27 27.29 -7.29
CA ILE A 177 4.14 26.24 -8.29
C ILE A 177 3.93 26.88 -9.67
N SER A 178 4.90 26.73 -10.53
CA SER A 178 4.89 27.25 -11.91
C SER A 178 5.71 26.35 -12.81
N VAL A 179 5.54 26.48 -14.12
CA VAL A 179 6.34 25.72 -15.11
C VAL A 179 7.82 26.01 -14.91
N GLN A 180 8.20 27.27 -14.65
CA GLN A 180 9.59 27.68 -14.43
C GLN A 180 10.22 27.02 -13.19
N LEU A 181 9.42 26.74 -12.15
CA LEU A 181 9.91 26.03 -10.96
C LEU A 181 10.08 24.53 -11.22
N VAL A 182 9.17 23.92 -11.99
CA VAL A 182 9.12 22.47 -12.18
C VAL A 182 10.07 22.01 -13.30
N GLU A 183 10.28 22.81 -14.32
CA GLU A 183 11.11 22.47 -15.47
C GLU A 183 12.54 22.03 -15.11
N PRO A 184 13.24 22.66 -14.14
CA PRO A 184 14.57 22.21 -13.74
C PRO A 184 14.62 20.82 -13.10
N LEU A 185 13.50 20.27 -12.63
CA LEU A 185 13.45 18.89 -12.10
C LEU A 185 13.83 17.87 -13.20
N ALA A 186 13.64 18.20 -14.46
CA ALA A 186 14.06 17.37 -15.59
C ALA A 186 15.58 17.09 -15.60
N TYR A 187 16.41 17.97 -15.01
CA TYR A 187 17.85 17.74 -14.89
C TYR A 187 18.23 16.65 -13.90
N LEU A 188 17.30 16.28 -13.00
CA LEU A 188 17.50 15.17 -12.06
C LEU A 188 17.17 13.81 -12.69
N ALA A 189 16.55 13.80 -13.87
CA ALA A 189 16.22 12.56 -14.60
C ALA A 189 17.50 11.88 -15.15
N PRO A 190 17.47 10.54 -15.40
CA PRO A 190 16.31 9.66 -15.35
C PRO A 190 15.95 9.21 -13.93
N TYR A 191 14.66 9.21 -13.63
CA TYR A 191 14.14 8.70 -12.37
C TYR A 191 13.99 7.18 -12.41
N GLY A 192 14.18 6.53 -11.25
CA GLY A 192 14.06 5.08 -11.11
C GLY A 192 14.56 4.57 -9.76
N ALA A 193 14.96 3.31 -9.71
CA ALA A 193 15.56 2.71 -8.52
C ALA A 193 16.86 3.46 -8.13
N GLY A 194 16.93 3.95 -6.89
CA GLY A 194 18.08 4.75 -6.41
C GLY A 194 18.03 6.25 -6.73
N ASN A 195 17.11 6.68 -7.61
CA ASN A 195 16.84 8.09 -7.91
C ASN A 195 15.33 8.29 -8.10
N PRO A 196 14.51 8.27 -7.03
CA PRO A 196 13.07 8.40 -7.13
C PRO A 196 12.67 9.81 -7.60
N THR A 197 11.46 9.91 -8.19
CA THR A 197 10.87 11.22 -8.49
C THR A 197 10.70 12.03 -7.21
N PRO A 198 11.15 13.29 -7.16
CA PRO A 198 11.04 14.13 -5.97
C PRO A 198 9.61 14.24 -5.46
N LEU A 199 9.45 14.04 -4.18
CA LEU A 199 8.17 14.11 -3.48
C LEU A 199 8.06 15.40 -2.69
N VAL A 200 7.08 16.21 -3.04
CA VAL A 200 6.89 17.55 -2.50
C VAL A 200 5.74 17.59 -1.51
N GLY A 201 5.96 18.18 -0.35
CA GLY A 201 4.95 18.39 0.68
C GLY A 201 4.21 19.73 0.54
N LEU A 202 2.88 19.69 0.38
CA LEU A 202 2.00 20.86 0.46
C LEU A 202 1.19 20.76 1.76
N TYR A 203 1.41 21.68 2.68
CA TYR A 203 0.87 21.60 4.04
C TYR A 203 -0.28 22.57 4.27
N LYS A 204 -1.22 22.19 5.14
CA LYS A 204 -2.39 22.98 5.55
C LYS A 204 -3.20 23.47 4.35
N MET A 205 -3.50 22.54 3.45
CA MET A 205 -4.29 22.78 2.26
C MET A 205 -5.76 22.52 2.54
N THR A 206 -6.64 23.49 2.34
CA THR A 206 -8.09 23.29 2.49
C THR A 206 -8.67 22.73 1.21
N LEU A 207 -9.30 21.56 1.29
CA LEU A 207 -10.01 20.94 0.18
C LEU A 207 -11.23 21.80 -0.18
N SER A 208 -11.28 22.34 -1.40
CA SER A 208 -12.33 23.25 -1.83
C SER A 208 -13.31 22.63 -2.84
N GLN A 209 -12.87 21.62 -3.61
CA GLN A 209 -13.71 20.94 -4.57
C GLN A 209 -13.20 19.53 -4.87
N ILE A 210 -14.14 18.60 -5.11
CA ILE A 210 -13.90 17.24 -5.58
C ILE A 210 -14.64 17.07 -6.91
N THR A 211 -13.93 16.68 -7.96
CA THR A 211 -14.52 16.46 -9.30
C THR A 211 -14.14 15.06 -9.79
N PRO A 212 -15.12 14.15 -9.94
CA PRO A 212 -14.88 12.84 -10.53
C PRO A 212 -14.53 12.96 -12.02
N LEU A 213 -13.62 12.11 -12.48
CA LEU A 213 -13.17 12.01 -13.88
C LEU A 213 -13.24 10.57 -14.37
N SER A 214 -13.32 10.39 -15.70
CA SER A 214 -13.25 9.08 -16.37
C SER A 214 -14.22 8.06 -15.75
N GLN A 215 -15.51 8.40 -15.70
CA GLN A 215 -16.56 7.55 -15.10
C GLN A 215 -16.26 7.21 -13.61
N ASN A 216 -15.81 8.19 -12.84
CA ASN A 216 -15.49 8.06 -11.42
C ASN A 216 -14.29 7.12 -11.10
N LYS A 217 -13.36 6.95 -12.06
CA LYS A 217 -12.13 6.18 -11.83
C LYS A 217 -10.98 7.01 -11.26
N HIS A 218 -11.08 8.33 -11.35
CA HIS A 218 -10.06 9.28 -10.89
C HIS A 218 -10.74 10.51 -10.30
N LEU A 219 -10.03 11.25 -9.47
CA LEU A 219 -10.50 12.50 -8.89
C LEU A 219 -9.59 13.66 -9.27
N ARG A 220 -10.19 14.78 -9.61
CA ARG A 220 -9.54 16.09 -9.58
C ARG A 220 -9.94 16.79 -8.30
N LEU A 221 -8.95 17.08 -7.46
CA LEU A 221 -9.13 17.72 -6.16
C LEU A 221 -8.60 19.16 -6.25
N GLN A 222 -9.42 20.14 -5.87
CA GLN A 222 -8.96 21.51 -5.74
C GLN A 222 -8.68 21.83 -4.29
N PHE A 223 -7.50 22.37 -4.05
CA PHE A 223 -7.06 22.80 -2.73
C PHE A 223 -6.74 24.28 -2.72
N LYS A 224 -7.07 24.93 -1.61
CA LYS A 224 -6.79 26.35 -1.36
C LYS A 224 -5.90 26.52 -0.15
N ARG A 225 -4.97 27.46 -0.25
CA ARG A 225 -4.21 27.98 0.89
C ARG A 225 -3.93 29.46 0.68
N ASN A 226 -4.43 30.29 1.58
CA ASN A 226 -4.42 31.76 1.40
C ASN A 226 -5.05 32.12 0.03
N ASN A 227 -4.33 32.87 -0.80
CA ASN A 227 -4.79 33.29 -2.14
C ASN A 227 -4.42 32.31 -3.26
N SER A 228 -3.80 31.16 -2.94
CA SER A 228 -3.37 30.19 -3.95
C SER A 228 -4.37 29.04 -4.04
N THR A 229 -4.68 28.64 -5.27
CA THR A 229 -5.48 27.45 -5.58
C THR A 229 -4.66 26.52 -6.44
N VAL A 230 -4.61 25.24 -6.09
CA VAL A 230 -3.94 24.19 -6.87
C VAL A 230 -4.92 23.07 -7.20
N SER A 231 -4.75 22.49 -8.39
CA SER A 231 -5.52 21.33 -8.84
C SER A 231 -4.63 20.09 -8.77
N VAL A 232 -5.03 19.09 -8.01
CA VAL A 232 -4.27 17.87 -7.75
C VAL A 232 -5.04 16.69 -8.33
N MET A 233 -4.35 15.83 -9.07
CA MET A 233 -4.92 14.60 -9.63
C MET A 233 -4.73 13.45 -8.65
N ASN A 234 -5.82 12.78 -8.29
CA ASN A 234 -5.81 11.52 -7.56
C ASN A 234 -6.27 10.41 -8.50
N PHE A 235 -5.32 9.59 -8.95
CA PHE A 235 -5.58 8.51 -9.88
C PHE A 235 -6.04 7.25 -9.15
N PHE A 236 -6.90 6.46 -9.82
CA PHE A 236 -7.39 5.15 -9.35
C PHE A 236 -8.12 5.20 -8.00
N THR A 237 -8.81 6.32 -7.73
CA THR A 237 -9.64 6.50 -6.55
C THR A 237 -10.99 7.05 -7.00
N SER A 238 -12.07 6.39 -6.63
CA SER A 238 -13.43 6.88 -6.85
C SER A 238 -13.85 7.89 -5.77
N GLN A 239 -14.91 8.63 -6.02
CA GLN A 239 -15.42 9.58 -5.03
C GLN A 239 -15.96 8.84 -3.78
N GLN A 240 -16.47 7.63 -3.94
CA GLN A 240 -16.96 6.81 -2.84
C GLN A 240 -15.83 6.29 -1.95
N GLU A 241 -14.62 6.08 -2.49
CA GLU A 241 -13.44 5.61 -1.75
C GLU A 241 -12.65 6.75 -1.09
N PHE A 242 -12.94 8.00 -1.46
CA PHE A 242 -12.20 9.16 -0.95
C PHE A 242 -12.77 9.63 0.39
N PRO A 243 -12.02 9.50 1.50
CA PRO A 243 -12.56 9.66 2.86
C PRO A 243 -12.75 11.12 3.31
N TYR A 244 -12.23 12.09 2.57
CA TYR A 244 -12.24 13.49 2.97
C TYR A 244 -13.35 14.27 2.27
N LYS A 245 -13.78 15.37 2.88
CA LYS A 245 -14.85 16.26 2.38
C LYS A 245 -14.35 17.68 2.16
N VAL A 246 -15.07 18.43 1.38
CA VAL A 246 -14.83 19.87 1.20
C VAL A 246 -14.85 20.57 2.56
N GLY A 247 -13.83 21.40 2.81
CA GLY A 247 -13.57 22.06 4.07
C GLY A 247 -12.47 21.41 4.94
N ASP A 248 -12.15 20.14 4.71
CA ASP A 248 -11.07 19.48 5.45
C ASP A 248 -9.71 20.13 5.14
N VAL A 249 -8.87 20.29 6.18
CA VAL A 249 -7.52 20.83 6.08
C VAL A 249 -6.52 19.68 6.10
N LEU A 250 -5.80 19.50 4.99
CA LEU A 250 -5.02 18.32 4.69
C LEU A 250 -3.57 18.67 4.34
N ASP A 251 -2.65 17.76 4.64
CA ASP A 251 -1.28 17.78 4.17
C ASP A 251 -1.16 16.77 3.01
N LEU A 252 -0.51 17.17 1.94
CA LEU A 252 -0.39 16.41 0.71
C LEU A 252 1.07 16.10 0.43
N ALA A 253 1.35 14.87 0.03
CA ALA A 253 2.58 14.49 -0.66
C ALA A 253 2.28 14.34 -2.14
N VAL A 254 2.94 15.11 -2.98
CA VAL A 254 2.66 15.19 -4.41
C VAL A 254 3.94 15.07 -5.24
N THR A 255 3.82 14.54 -6.45
CA THR A 255 4.85 14.71 -7.48
C THR A 255 4.41 15.80 -8.46
N LEU A 256 5.38 16.51 -9.00
CA LEU A 256 5.19 17.58 -9.97
C LEU A 256 5.75 17.16 -11.32
N ASP A 257 5.00 17.41 -12.38
CA ASP A 257 5.39 17.14 -13.76
C ASP A 257 4.89 18.26 -14.68
N ILE A 258 5.42 18.36 -15.89
CA ILE A 258 4.94 19.27 -16.89
C ILE A 258 4.14 18.49 -17.93
N ASN A 259 2.88 18.84 -18.08
CA ASN A 259 2.02 18.33 -19.13
C ASN A 259 1.93 19.35 -20.26
N GLU A 260 2.18 18.91 -21.48
CA GLU A 260 1.99 19.71 -22.68
C GLU A 260 0.79 19.20 -23.49
N PHE A 261 -0.20 20.04 -23.64
CA PHE A 261 -1.39 19.72 -24.40
C PHE A 261 -1.81 20.93 -25.25
N ASN A 262 -2.02 20.73 -26.57
CA ASN A 262 -2.35 21.78 -27.53
C ASN A 262 -1.40 22.98 -27.49
N GLY A 263 -0.09 22.74 -27.32
CA GLY A 263 0.94 23.78 -27.23
C GLY A 263 0.95 24.59 -25.92
N GLN A 264 0.08 24.24 -24.95
CA GLN A 264 0.07 24.83 -23.63
C GLN A 264 0.80 23.91 -22.63
N ARG A 265 1.75 24.48 -21.91
CA ARG A 265 2.50 23.79 -20.86
C ARG A 265 1.93 24.16 -19.49
N ASN A 266 1.50 23.15 -18.75
CA ASN A 266 0.93 23.31 -17.42
C ASN A 266 1.59 22.36 -16.42
N VAL A 267 1.64 22.75 -15.15
CA VAL A 267 2.11 21.85 -14.09
C VAL A 267 1.02 20.84 -13.77
N SER A 268 1.36 19.57 -13.89
CA SER A 268 0.58 18.43 -13.39
C SER A 268 0.99 18.11 -11.98
N ILE A 269 0.05 18.14 -11.03
CA ILE A 269 0.27 17.82 -9.62
C ILE A 269 -0.44 16.50 -9.36
N ILE A 270 0.34 15.46 -9.00
CA ILE A 270 -0.19 14.10 -8.79
C ILE A 270 -0.08 13.75 -7.31
N LEU A 271 -1.22 13.42 -6.70
CA LEU A 271 -1.28 12.97 -5.32
C LEU A 271 -0.59 11.62 -5.16
N LYS A 272 0.22 11.50 -4.12
CA LYS A 272 0.85 10.25 -3.68
C LYS A 272 0.30 9.84 -2.32
N GLU A 273 0.28 10.77 -1.35
CA GLU A 273 -0.25 10.53 -0.03
C GLU A 273 -1.02 11.77 0.46
N ILE A 274 -1.97 11.56 1.37
CA ILE A 274 -2.80 12.60 1.95
C ILE A 274 -3.12 12.27 3.40
N LYS A 275 -3.01 13.26 4.28
CA LYS A 275 -3.40 13.11 5.68
C LYS A 275 -4.00 14.40 6.24
N PRO A 276 -4.80 14.32 7.31
CA PRO A 276 -5.22 15.52 8.02
C PRO A 276 -4.04 16.29 8.60
N SER A 277 -4.05 17.62 8.47
CA SER A 277 -2.92 18.46 8.90
C SER A 277 -2.71 18.49 10.42
N VAL A 278 -3.76 18.21 11.20
CA VAL A 278 -3.69 18.16 12.66
C VAL A 278 -3.26 16.80 13.21
N LEU A 279 -3.17 15.79 12.36
CA LEU A 279 -2.77 14.45 12.79
C LEU A 279 -1.27 14.42 13.13
N ASP A 280 -0.94 14.18 14.41
CA ASP A 280 0.43 13.86 14.80
C ASP A 280 0.77 12.46 14.30
N THR A 281 1.65 12.40 13.30
CA THR A 281 2.03 11.14 12.64
C THR A 281 2.81 10.24 13.61
N LYS A 282 3.62 10.82 14.52
CA LYS A 282 4.43 10.04 15.44
C LYS A 282 3.56 9.32 16.47
N ASP A 283 2.64 10.06 17.08
CA ASP A 283 1.70 9.50 18.07
C ASP A 283 0.77 8.48 17.42
N PHE A 284 0.28 8.78 16.21
CA PHE A 284 -0.55 7.86 15.45
C PHE A 284 0.17 6.53 15.17
N LEU A 285 1.39 6.58 14.64
CA LEU A 285 2.18 5.39 14.33
C LEU A 285 2.58 4.61 15.59
N GLN A 286 2.85 5.31 16.71
CA GLN A 286 3.14 4.65 17.98
C GLN A 286 1.92 3.91 18.51
N SER A 287 0.74 4.52 18.44
CA SER A 287 -0.52 3.89 18.88
C SER A 287 -0.88 2.67 18.01
N GLN A 288 -0.62 2.75 16.69
CA GLN A 288 -0.78 1.62 15.80
C GLN A 288 0.16 0.47 16.16
N ARG A 289 1.43 0.77 16.44
CA ARG A 289 2.42 -0.22 16.89
C ARG A 289 2.01 -0.87 18.22
N ASN A 290 1.55 -0.09 19.17
CA ASN A 290 1.08 -0.60 20.45
C ASN A 290 -0.03 -1.66 20.25
N TYR A 291 -0.97 -1.39 19.32
CA TYR A 291 -2.01 -2.34 18.97
C TYR A 291 -1.45 -3.60 18.30
N GLU A 292 -0.51 -3.48 17.37
CA GLU A 292 0.14 -4.63 16.73
C GLU A 292 0.90 -5.49 17.73
N ASP A 293 1.65 -4.88 18.66
CA ASP A 293 2.35 -5.58 19.75
C ASP A 293 1.36 -6.31 20.68
N PHE A 294 0.21 -5.69 20.97
CA PHE A 294 -0.87 -6.33 21.72
C PHE A 294 -1.41 -7.57 21.00
N LYS A 295 -1.69 -7.49 19.70
CA LYS A 295 -2.19 -8.61 18.89
C LYS A 295 -1.19 -9.76 18.79
N LEU A 296 0.11 -9.47 18.87
CA LEU A 296 1.20 -10.45 18.91
C LEU A 296 1.44 -11.04 20.31
N GLY A 297 0.69 -10.59 21.34
CA GLY A 297 0.87 -11.06 22.72
C GLY A 297 2.18 -10.63 23.37
N LEU A 298 2.80 -9.54 22.90
CA LEU A 298 4.04 -9.01 23.46
C LEU A 298 3.79 -8.32 24.81
N ASN A 299 4.83 -8.27 25.66
CA ASN A 299 4.76 -7.54 26.93
C ASN A 299 4.69 -6.04 26.67
N LEU A 300 3.59 -5.42 27.07
CA LEU A 300 3.37 -3.98 26.94
C LEU A 300 3.72 -3.25 28.22
N THR A 301 4.27 -2.06 28.10
CA THR A 301 4.47 -1.14 29.21
C THR A 301 3.13 -0.53 29.68
N ASN A 302 3.08 0.00 30.89
CA ASN A 302 1.87 0.66 31.39
C ASN A 302 1.40 1.83 30.51
N ALA A 303 2.32 2.56 29.88
CA ALA A 303 2.00 3.63 28.96
C ALA A 303 1.32 3.13 27.68
N GLN A 304 1.82 2.02 27.11
CA GLN A 304 1.22 1.37 25.93
C GLN A 304 -0.18 0.79 26.26
N ILE A 305 -0.33 0.16 27.42
CA ILE A 305 -1.64 -0.32 27.87
C ILE A 305 -2.64 0.84 28.03
N THR A 306 -2.22 1.95 28.61
CA THR A 306 -3.08 3.15 28.79
C THR A 306 -3.52 3.72 27.45
N ASP A 307 -2.64 3.75 26.45
CA ASP A 307 -2.98 4.19 25.07
C ASP A 307 -4.03 3.28 24.43
N LEU A 308 -3.97 1.97 24.68
CA LEU A 308 -4.85 0.98 24.06
C LEU A 308 -6.16 0.75 24.80
N LEU A 309 -6.17 0.88 26.13
CA LEU A 309 -7.34 0.51 26.95
C LEU A 309 -8.49 1.53 26.79
N PRO A 310 -9.61 1.12 26.16
CA PRO A 310 -10.74 2.03 25.98
C PRO A 310 -11.61 2.08 27.23
N THR A 311 -12.19 3.24 27.47
CA THR A 311 -13.22 3.47 28.49
C THR A 311 -14.61 3.16 27.93
N ARG A 312 -15.63 3.11 28.79
CA ARG A 312 -17.02 2.98 28.34
C ARG A 312 -17.46 4.15 27.46
N GLU A 313 -16.91 5.35 27.70
CA GLU A 313 -17.20 6.54 26.90
C GLU A 313 -16.58 6.41 25.51
N ASP A 314 -15.35 5.87 25.41
CA ASP A 314 -14.68 5.61 24.14
C ASP A 314 -15.50 4.65 23.25
N PHE A 315 -16.02 3.58 23.85
CA PHE A 315 -16.96 2.66 23.16
C PHE A 315 -18.21 3.38 22.68
N ALA A 316 -18.81 4.24 23.52
CA ALA A 316 -20.02 4.97 23.15
C ALA A 316 -19.76 5.94 21.98
N ILE A 317 -18.61 6.63 21.95
CA ILE A 317 -18.23 7.56 20.88
C ILE A 317 -18.21 6.81 19.53
N LEU A 318 -17.49 5.68 19.44
CA LEU A 318 -17.36 4.93 18.20
C LEU A 318 -18.67 4.26 17.80
N TYR A 319 -19.38 3.64 18.74
CA TYR A 319 -20.64 2.97 18.47
C TYR A 319 -21.72 3.92 17.94
N VAL A 320 -21.87 5.09 18.60
CA VAL A 320 -22.85 6.10 18.17
C VAL A 320 -22.49 6.64 16.78
N PHE A 321 -21.20 6.84 16.50
CA PHE A 321 -20.76 7.26 15.18
C PHE A 321 -21.12 6.22 14.10
N LEU A 322 -20.75 4.96 14.29
CA LEU A 322 -21.02 3.88 13.33
C LEU A 322 -22.53 3.68 13.10
N ARG A 323 -23.31 3.70 14.18
CA ARG A 323 -24.79 3.58 14.10
C ARG A 323 -25.42 4.74 13.33
N LYS A 324 -24.98 5.98 13.55
CA LYS A 324 -25.50 7.16 12.84
C LYS A 324 -25.12 7.18 11.38
N SER A 325 -23.92 6.67 11.05
CA SER A 325 -23.41 6.62 9.68
C SER A 325 -23.94 5.42 8.88
N GLY A 326 -24.62 4.46 9.52
CA GLY A 326 -25.05 3.22 8.88
C GLY A 326 -23.89 2.29 8.48
N GLY A 327 -22.74 2.41 9.16
CA GLY A 327 -21.49 1.74 8.87
C GLY A 327 -20.36 2.69 8.47
N TYR A 328 -19.20 2.13 8.11
CA TYR A 328 -18.03 2.91 7.69
C TYR A 328 -17.26 2.15 6.60
N ALA A 329 -17.18 2.72 5.39
CA ALA A 329 -16.61 2.07 4.20
C ALA A 329 -15.24 2.64 3.79
N TYR A 330 -14.58 3.39 4.66
CA TYR A 330 -13.27 3.97 4.40
C TYR A 330 -12.19 3.30 5.26
N PRO A 331 -10.89 3.49 4.97
CA PRO A 331 -9.82 2.98 5.82
C PRO A 331 -10.00 3.35 7.29
N ILE A 332 -9.82 2.37 8.19
CA ILE A 332 -10.02 2.51 9.64
C ILE A 332 -9.20 3.68 10.21
N GLU A 333 -8.02 3.91 9.66
CA GLU A 333 -7.12 5.00 10.02
C GLU A 333 -7.79 6.36 9.95
N THR A 334 -8.73 6.54 9.03
CA THR A 334 -9.44 7.81 8.84
C THR A 334 -10.52 8.06 9.89
N LEU A 335 -10.90 7.02 10.67
CA LEU A 335 -11.82 7.19 11.82
C LEU A 335 -11.26 8.14 12.87
N VAL A 336 -9.95 8.20 13.07
CA VAL A 336 -9.32 9.16 14.00
C VAL A 336 -9.74 10.58 13.64
N HIS A 337 -9.72 10.93 12.36
CA HIS A 337 -10.16 12.23 11.86
C HIS A 337 -11.69 12.41 11.96
N LYS A 338 -12.47 11.38 11.62
CA LYS A 338 -13.94 11.44 11.66
C LYS A 338 -14.49 11.58 13.10
N LEU A 339 -13.73 11.10 14.07
CA LEU A 339 -14.04 11.21 15.51
C LEU A 339 -13.41 12.43 16.18
N ASP A 340 -12.97 13.42 15.38
CA ASP A 340 -12.37 14.67 15.87
C ASP A 340 -11.17 14.42 16.82
N TYR A 341 -10.36 13.39 16.54
CA TYR A 341 -9.16 13.01 17.31
C TYR A 341 -9.41 12.66 18.77
N LYS A 342 -10.64 12.27 19.13
CA LYS A 342 -11.02 11.88 20.50
C LYS A 342 -10.46 10.54 20.91
N LEU A 343 -10.20 9.68 19.93
CA LEU A 343 -9.68 8.32 20.13
C LEU A 343 -8.38 8.12 19.34
N SER A 344 -7.41 7.45 19.97
CA SER A 344 -6.22 6.98 19.26
C SER A 344 -6.58 5.83 18.31
N ILE A 345 -5.74 5.58 17.32
CA ILE A 345 -5.98 4.47 16.37
C ILE A 345 -5.94 3.12 17.08
N GLY A 346 -5.10 2.95 18.09
CA GLY A 346 -5.03 1.73 18.91
C GLY A 346 -6.35 1.46 19.65
N LYS A 347 -6.92 2.47 20.32
CA LYS A 347 -8.24 2.36 20.97
C LYS A 347 -9.34 2.02 19.97
N ILE A 348 -9.36 2.69 18.82
CA ILE A 348 -10.35 2.42 17.76
C ILE A 348 -10.29 0.95 17.35
N ARG A 349 -9.11 0.41 17.09
CA ARG A 349 -8.93 -0.99 16.69
C ARG A 349 -9.35 -1.98 17.79
N ILE A 350 -8.99 -1.73 19.04
CA ILE A 350 -9.44 -2.55 20.19
C ILE A 350 -10.97 -2.54 20.32
N ILE A 351 -11.61 -1.38 20.16
CA ILE A 351 -13.06 -1.27 20.24
C ILE A 351 -13.72 -2.03 19.08
N LEU A 352 -13.21 -1.89 17.86
CA LEU A 352 -13.74 -2.61 16.69
C LEU A 352 -13.60 -4.12 16.87
N ASP A 353 -12.45 -4.62 17.33
CA ASP A 353 -12.24 -6.04 17.63
C ASP A 353 -13.29 -6.54 18.63
N ALA A 354 -13.44 -5.84 19.76
CA ALA A 354 -14.40 -6.21 20.80
C ALA A 354 -15.86 -6.18 20.31
N MET A 355 -16.22 -5.17 19.51
CA MET A 355 -17.56 -5.07 18.92
C MET A 355 -17.82 -6.20 17.91
N SER A 356 -16.82 -6.59 17.14
CA SER A 356 -16.90 -7.70 16.20
C SER A 356 -17.06 -9.04 16.94
N GLU A 357 -16.25 -9.29 17.97
CA GLU A 357 -16.38 -10.50 18.81
C GLU A 357 -17.74 -10.61 19.50
N LEU A 358 -18.31 -9.47 19.90
CA LEU A 358 -19.65 -9.41 20.49
C LEU A 358 -20.78 -9.41 19.44
N SER A 359 -20.47 -9.55 18.16
CA SER A 359 -21.43 -9.50 17.04
C SER A 359 -22.27 -8.21 17.01
N LEU A 360 -21.74 -7.10 17.48
CA LEU A 360 -22.38 -5.77 17.44
C LEU A 360 -22.13 -5.06 16.10
N ILE A 361 -21.09 -5.43 15.40
CA ILE A 361 -20.73 -4.97 14.05
C ILE A 361 -20.24 -6.16 13.23
N GLU A 362 -20.39 -6.05 11.93
CA GLU A 362 -19.75 -6.92 10.95
C GLU A 362 -18.60 -6.14 10.29
N MET A 363 -17.39 -6.69 10.36
CA MET A 363 -16.23 -6.15 9.63
C MET A 363 -16.30 -6.70 8.21
N ILE A 364 -16.62 -5.83 7.25
CA ILE A 364 -16.58 -6.14 5.82
C ILE A 364 -15.27 -5.57 5.31
N GLU A 365 -14.29 -6.44 5.09
CA GLU A 365 -12.98 -6.07 4.54
C GLU A 365 -12.99 -6.06 3.00
#